data_2eca5300c6ebd9d24a51be48f54fcccd
#
_entry.id   2eca5300c6ebd9d24a51be48f54fcccd
#
_cell.length_a   1.000
_cell.length_b   1.000
_cell.length_c   1.000
_cell.angle_alpha   90.00
_cell.angle_beta   90.00
_cell.angle_gamma   90.00
#
_symmetry.space_group_name_H-M   'P 1'
#
loop_
_entity.id
_entity.type
_entity.pdbx_description
1 polymer ?
#
loop_
_entity_poly.entity_id
_entity_poly.type
_entity_poly.pdbx_seq_one_letter_code
_entity_poly.pdbx_strand_id
1 'polypeptide(L)'
;MMAPNILSQLRNYEKISLFYILLTALIALFARVPTWQDILLQHAVLFLVIIMVAVLLENTSFSALQHLRNWYLFLLFPILFKELTYLHSALFPHYLEAFLISSDSYFFSHHLSFVSTLRQYWLANEIMAFSYWSYYLLLPGIGISLHIVRGHHAMLQYIFRVCFAFLACYLIFILIPVRGPHHTLTGLDPTTLEGGFFYQTILFMQSKGSTIGAAFPSSHVAVAWVAIFEVRQLNKTVYHVCAVLMSLLTLSVFYLGYHYVLDAVFGYALALVLLYILNKLNIGRVPINRNPVLNANFNFVAGSDRD
;
A
#
# COMPACT_ATOMS: atom_id res chain seq x y z
N MET A 1 9.73 33.06 -22.72
CA MET A 1 9.57 31.65 -22.40
C MET A 1 8.35 31.54 -21.48
N MET A 2 7.29 30.86 -21.89
CA MET A 2 6.17 30.55 -20.97
C MET A 2 6.68 29.66 -19.84
N ALA A 3 6.35 30.01 -18.58
CA ALA A 3 6.66 29.17 -17.46
C ALA A 3 6.07 27.76 -17.71
N PRO A 4 6.84 26.67 -17.49
CA PRO A 4 6.33 25.34 -17.73
C PRO A 4 5.09 25.12 -16.87
N ASN A 5 4.05 24.56 -17.47
CA ASN A 5 2.81 24.26 -16.76
C ASN A 5 3.11 23.26 -15.64
N ILE A 6 2.88 23.63 -14.39
CA ILE A 6 3.16 22.80 -13.20
C ILE A 6 2.52 21.41 -13.36
N LEU A 7 1.31 21.32 -13.93
CA LEU A 7 0.62 20.04 -14.14
C LEU A 7 1.39 19.09 -15.08
N SER A 8 2.21 19.62 -16.00
CA SER A 8 3.03 18.79 -16.90
C SER A 8 4.26 18.20 -16.20
N GLN A 9 4.68 18.78 -15.06
CA GLN A 9 5.82 18.32 -14.27
C GLN A 9 5.41 17.22 -13.27
N LEU A 10 4.12 17.12 -12.96
CA LEU A 10 3.60 16.10 -12.05
C LEU A 10 3.53 14.73 -12.70
N ARG A 11 4.05 13.72 -12.02
CA ARG A 11 3.88 12.31 -12.37
C ARG A 11 2.48 11.83 -12.01
N ASN A 12 2.01 10.76 -12.64
CA ASN A 12 0.64 10.27 -12.44
C ASN A 12 0.33 9.91 -10.98
N TYR A 13 1.28 9.34 -10.25
CA TYR A 13 1.10 9.03 -8.84
C TYR A 13 1.05 10.29 -7.94
N GLU A 14 1.74 11.37 -8.32
CA GLU A 14 1.64 12.68 -7.66
C GLU A 14 0.24 13.29 -7.89
N LYS A 15 -0.26 13.22 -9.12
CA LYS A 15 -1.61 13.72 -9.47
C LYS A 15 -2.72 13.03 -8.69
N ILE A 16 -2.70 11.69 -8.59
CA ILE A 16 -3.73 10.97 -7.83
C ILE A 16 -3.62 11.23 -6.33
N SER A 17 -2.40 11.41 -5.80
CA SER A 17 -2.20 11.77 -4.39
C SER A 17 -2.72 13.17 -4.09
N LEU A 18 -2.48 14.15 -4.97
CA LEU A 18 -3.07 15.49 -4.84
C LEU A 18 -4.59 15.47 -4.93
N PHE A 19 -5.15 14.66 -5.84
CA PHE A 19 -6.60 14.47 -5.94
C PHE A 19 -7.18 13.89 -4.65
N TYR A 20 -6.52 12.85 -4.07
CA TYR A 20 -6.93 12.24 -2.81
C TYR A 20 -6.89 13.27 -1.67
N ILE A 21 -5.80 14.03 -1.52
CA ILE A 21 -5.64 15.08 -0.52
C ILE A 21 -6.76 16.13 -0.62
N LEU A 22 -7.08 16.57 -1.84
CA LEU A 22 -8.19 17.53 -2.05
C LEU A 22 -9.55 16.92 -1.69
N LEU A 23 -9.80 15.68 -2.09
CA LEU A 23 -11.05 14.99 -1.78
C LEU A 23 -11.24 14.82 -0.26
N THR A 24 -10.21 14.38 0.45
CA THR A 24 -10.27 14.18 1.91
C THR A 24 -10.28 15.50 2.67
N ALA A 25 -9.67 16.56 2.16
CA ALA A 25 -9.83 17.91 2.68
C ALA A 25 -11.29 18.38 2.59
N LEU A 26 -11.97 18.14 1.47
CA LEU A 26 -13.39 18.46 1.31
C LEU A 26 -14.25 17.63 2.30
N ILE A 27 -13.97 16.33 2.45
CA ILE A 27 -14.66 15.48 3.44
C ILE A 27 -14.46 16.05 4.84
N ALA A 28 -13.23 16.39 5.24
CA ALA A 28 -12.94 16.95 6.57
C ALA A 28 -13.72 18.25 6.82
N LEU A 29 -13.80 19.12 5.82
CA LEU A 29 -14.48 20.39 5.90
C LEU A 29 -16.02 20.23 5.99
N PHE A 30 -16.61 19.44 5.08
CA PHE A 30 -18.08 19.31 5.00
C PHE A 30 -18.66 18.42 6.10
N ALA A 31 -17.95 17.36 6.50
CA ALA A 31 -18.34 16.50 7.61
C ALA A 31 -18.07 17.14 8.99
N ARG A 32 -17.45 18.33 9.03
CA ARG A 32 -17.09 19.03 10.27
C ARG A 32 -16.33 18.14 11.25
N VAL A 33 -15.33 17.41 10.73
CA VAL A 33 -14.45 16.58 11.57
C VAL A 33 -13.93 17.42 12.73
N PRO A 34 -13.93 16.96 13.98
CA PRO A 34 -13.49 17.79 15.13
C PRO A 34 -12.11 18.43 14.95
N THR A 35 -11.22 17.76 14.22
CA THR A 35 -9.83 18.21 13.91
C THR A 35 -9.68 18.71 12.47
N TRP A 36 -10.74 19.21 11.84
CA TRP A 36 -10.72 19.61 10.44
C TRP A 36 -9.63 20.64 10.11
N GLN A 37 -9.34 21.56 11.02
CA GLN A 37 -8.31 22.59 10.84
C GLN A 37 -6.90 21.98 10.76
N ASP A 38 -6.61 21.02 11.64
CA ASP A 38 -5.32 20.31 11.64
C ASP A 38 -5.17 19.45 10.38
N ILE A 39 -6.25 18.80 9.95
CA ILE A 39 -6.26 18.00 8.70
C ILE A 39 -6.03 18.93 7.50
N LEU A 40 -6.71 20.09 7.41
CA LEU A 40 -6.50 21.03 6.31
C LEU A 40 -5.09 21.60 6.31
N LEU A 41 -4.52 21.92 7.48
CA LEU A 41 -3.14 22.37 7.58
C LEU A 41 -2.17 21.28 7.12
N GLN A 42 -2.33 20.05 7.60
CA GLN A 42 -1.55 18.88 7.16
C GLN A 42 -1.65 18.70 5.64
N HIS A 43 -2.87 18.75 5.08
CA HIS A 43 -3.09 18.60 3.65
C HIS A 43 -2.45 19.75 2.84
N ALA A 44 -2.51 20.98 3.32
CA ALA A 44 -1.83 22.11 2.68
C ALA A 44 -0.31 21.89 2.65
N VAL A 45 0.28 21.42 3.75
CA VAL A 45 1.71 21.09 3.82
C VAL A 45 2.05 19.94 2.86
N LEU A 46 1.28 18.85 2.87
CA LEU A 46 1.51 17.71 1.95
C LEU A 46 1.37 18.14 0.49
N PHE A 47 0.37 18.94 0.18
CA PHE A 47 0.16 19.50 -1.16
C PHE A 47 1.39 20.31 -1.62
N LEU A 48 1.87 21.22 -0.76
CA LEU A 48 3.05 22.04 -1.05
C LEU A 48 4.30 21.18 -1.20
N VAL A 49 4.50 20.16 -0.36
CA VAL A 49 5.63 19.22 -0.47
C VAL A 49 5.59 18.50 -1.81
N ILE A 50 4.44 17.99 -2.24
CA ILE A 50 4.30 17.28 -3.52
C ILE A 50 4.64 18.23 -4.69
N ILE A 51 4.09 19.44 -4.71
CA ILE A 51 4.37 20.43 -5.75
C ILE A 51 5.86 20.81 -5.73
N MET A 52 6.42 21.10 -4.57
CA MET A 52 7.83 21.48 -4.43
C MET A 52 8.76 20.37 -4.92
N VAL A 53 8.54 19.11 -4.53
CA VAL A 53 9.33 17.97 -5.01
C VAL A 53 9.18 17.81 -6.52
N ALA A 54 7.98 17.93 -7.05
CA ALA A 54 7.74 17.83 -8.49
C ALA A 54 8.51 18.92 -9.28
N VAL A 55 8.43 20.18 -8.84
CA VAL A 55 9.05 21.30 -9.54
C VAL A 55 10.58 21.30 -9.40
N LEU A 56 11.09 21.09 -8.17
CA LEU A 56 12.54 21.16 -7.91
C LEU A 56 13.30 19.97 -8.48
N LEU A 57 12.69 18.78 -8.51
CA LEU A 57 13.37 17.55 -8.91
C LEU A 57 13.09 17.12 -10.35
N GLU A 58 12.23 17.84 -11.12
CA GLU A 58 11.93 17.47 -12.52
C GLU A 58 13.19 17.49 -13.39
N ASN A 59 13.97 18.54 -13.29
CA ASN A 59 15.14 18.78 -14.15
C ASN A 59 16.48 18.52 -13.44
N THR A 60 16.47 17.87 -12.26
CA THR A 60 17.74 17.58 -11.57
C THR A 60 18.54 16.52 -12.33
N SER A 61 19.83 16.77 -12.50
CA SER A 61 20.78 15.79 -13.06
C SER A 61 21.27 14.77 -12.01
N PHE A 62 21.01 15.02 -10.73
CA PHE A 62 21.43 14.10 -9.65
C PHE A 62 20.54 12.87 -9.58
N SER A 63 21.08 11.72 -9.95
CA SER A 63 20.38 10.43 -9.94
C SER A 63 19.75 10.10 -8.58
N ALA A 64 20.45 10.34 -7.48
CA ALA A 64 19.93 10.09 -6.14
C ALA A 64 18.65 10.89 -5.83
N LEU A 65 18.56 12.15 -6.25
CA LEU A 65 17.37 12.98 -6.06
C LEU A 65 16.21 12.52 -6.94
N GLN A 66 16.49 12.04 -8.16
CA GLN A 66 15.46 11.42 -9.00
C GLN A 66 14.93 10.13 -8.36
N HIS A 67 15.77 9.32 -7.77
CA HIS A 67 15.35 8.14 -7.00
C HIS A 67 14.52 8.53 -5.79
N LEU A 68 14.94 9.54 -5.02
CA LEU A 68 14.16 10.06 -3.89
C LEU A 68 12.75 10.48 -4.35
N ARG A 69 12.63 11.20 -5.47
CA ARG A 69 11.34 11.60 -6.05
C ARG A 69 10.45 10.39 -6.38
N ASN A 70 11.02 9.27 -6.77
CA ASN A 70 10.23 8.08 -7.08
C ASN A 70 9.56 7.49 -5.84
N TRP A 71 10.19 7.59 -4.65
CA TRP A 71 9.80 6.84 -3.47
C TRP A 71 9.23 7.69 -2.32
N TYR A 72 9.35 9.02 -2.35
CA TYR A 72 8.97 9.87 -1.22
C TYR A 72 7.49 9.76 -0.83
N LEU A 73 6.58 9.46 -1.77
CA LEU A 73 5.15 9.31 -1.47
C LEU A 73 4.89 8.15 -0.51
N PHE A 74 5.72 7.10 -0.53
CA PHE A 74 5.58 6.01 0.44
C PHE A 74 5.82 6.47 1.89
N LEU A 75 6.54 7.58 2.09
CA LEU A 75 6.70 8.20 3.40
C LEU A 75 5.48 9.04 3.81
N LEU A 76 4.67 9.47 2.85
CA LEU A 76 3.46 10.25 3.11
C LEU A 76 2.24 9.36 3.42
N PHE A 77 2.19 8.14 2.91
CA PHE A 77 1.06 7.24 3.16
C PHE A 77 0.77 6.95 4.64
N PRO A 78 1.75 6.72 5.53
CA PRO A 78 1.47 6.58 6.95
C PRO A 78 0.77 7.81 7.57
N ILE A 79 1.08 9.01 7.08
CA ILE A 79 0.46 10.26 7.53
C ILE A 79 -1.01 10.26 7.11
N LEU A 80 -1.30 9.99 5.82
CA LEU A 80 -2.66 9.90 5.29
C LEU A 80 -3.45 8.73 5.92
N PHE A 81 -2.76 7.66 6.34
CA PHE A 81 -3.40 6.53 7.00
C PHE A 81 -3.90 6.88 8.42
N LYS A 82 -3.12 7.68 9.15
CA LYS A 82 -3.49 8.08 10.53
C LYS A 82 -4.73 8.95 10.59
N GLU A 83 -5.00 9.78 9.61
CA GLU A 83 -6.17 10.66 9.58
C GLU A 83 -7.50 9.91 9.35
N LEU A 84 -7.45 8.67 8.82
CA LEU A 84 -8.64 7.89 8.50
C LEU A 84 -9.58 7.72 9.68
N THR A 85 -9.04 7.55 10.91
CA THR A 85 -9.84 7.43 12.13
C THR A 85 -10.75 8.66 12.34
N TYR A 86 -10.24 9.85 12.04
CA TYR A 86 -11.02 11.08 12.20
C TYR A 86 -12.03 11.27 11.06
N LEU A 87 -11.64 10.92 9.84
CA LEU A 87 -12.48 11.08 8.65
C LEU A 87 -13.70 10.15 8.68
N HIS A 88 -13.50 8.85 8.94
CA HIS A 88 -14.64 7.93 8.97
C HIS A 88 -15.56 8.18 10.16
N SER A 89 -15.03 8.51 11.35
CA SER A 89 -15.86 8.73 12.55
C SER A 89 -16.80 9.93 12.43
N ALA A 90 -16.46 10.90 11.58
CA ALA A 90 -17.31 12.05 11.30
C ALA A 90 -18.45 11.71 10.31
N LEU A 91 -18.21 10.75 9.40
CA LEU A 91 -19.22 10.31 8.43
C LEU A 91 -20.09 9.17 8.97
N PHE A 92 -19.49 8.25 9.71
CA PHE A 92 -20.11 7.03 10.21
C PHE A 92 -19.80 6.85 11.70
N PRO A 93 -20.79 7.07 12.61
CA PRO A 93 -20.56 6.95 14.05
C PRO A 93 -20.42 5.49 14.52
N HIS A 94 -20.72 4.53 13.64
CA HIS A 94 -20.72 3.10 13.94
C HIS A 94 -19.78 2.36 13.00
N TYR A 95 -19.14 1.32 13.52
CA TYR A 95 -18.34 0.39 12.72
C TYR A 95 -19.20 -0.73 12.14
N LEU A 96 -18.76 -1.29 11.01
CA LEU A 96 -19.54 -2.26 10.22
C LEU A 96 -19.04 -3.70 10.34
N GLU A 97 -18.24 -4.02 11.37
CA GLU A 97 -17.68 -5.35 11.56
C GLU A 97 -18.71 -6.46 11.82
N ALA A 98 -19.93 -6.15 12.28
CA ALA A 98 -20.94 -7.16 12.59
C ALA A 98 -21.23 -8.10 11.40
N PHE A 99 -21.28 -7.55 10.19
CA PHE A 99 -21.45 -8.32 8.98
C PHE A 99 -20.25 -9.27 8.74
N LEU A 100 -19.02 -8.79 8.93
CA LEU A 100 -17.81 -9.59 8.73
C LEU A 100 -17.69 -10.69 9.78
N ILE A 101 -17.98 -10.39 11.04
CA ILE A 101 -18.01 -11.39 12.14
C ILE A 101 -18.99 -12.50 11.81
N SER A 102 -20.23 -12.16 11.41
CA SER A 102 -21.25 -13.13 11.06
C SER A 102 -20.86 -13.99 9.87
N SER A 103 -20.31 -13.36 8.84
CA SER A 103 -19.89 -14.04 7.61
C SER A 103 -18.68 -14.95 7.85
N ASP A 104 -17.66 -14.48 8.56
CA ASP A 104 -16.50 -15.30 8.92
C ASP A 104 -16.91 -16.49 9.80
N SER A 105 -17.82 -16.29 10.74
CA SER A 105 -18.35 -17.38 11.56
C SER A 105 -19.14 -18.40 10.73
N TYR A 106 -19.86 -17.98 9.72
CA TYR A 106 -20.64 -18.87 8.86
C TYR A 106 -19.74 -19.65 7.88
N PHE A 107 -18.87 -18.96 7.16
CA PHE A 107 -18.04 -19.58 6.10
C PHE A 107 -16.76 -20.23 6.63
N PHE A 108 -16.24 -19.75 7.75
CA PHE A 108 -14.93 -20.12 8.27
C PHE A 108 -14.98 -20.51 9.77
N SER A 109 -16.07 -21.13 10.21
CA SER A 109 -16.32 -21.47 11.63
C SER A 109 -15.18 -22.23 12.32
N HIS A 110 -14.44 -23.06 11.59
CA HIS A 110 -13.31 -23.82 12.13
C HIS A 110 -11.96 -23.09 12.07
N HIS A 111 -11.86 -21.96 11.36
CA HIS A 111 -10.57 -21.28 11.20
C HIS A 111 -10.04 -20.69 12.52
N LEU A 112 -10.92 -20.14 13.36
CA LEU A 112 -10.50 -19.57 14.64
C LEU A 112 -9.92 -20.64 15.57
N SER A 113 -10.51 -21.82 15.62
CA SER A 113 -10.00 -22.95 16.38
C SER A 113 -8.65 -23.43 15.85
N PHE A 114 -8.51 -23.56 14.54
CA PHE A 114 -7.25 -23.95 13.91
C PHE A 114 -6.16 -22.87 14.13
N VAL A 115 -6.47 -21.62 13.93
CA VAL A 115 -5.55 -20.50 14.16
C VAL A 115 -5.14 -20.45 15.62
N SER A 116 -6.08 -20.59 16.59
CA SER A 116 -5.75 -20.57 18.01
C SER A 116 -4.81 -21.70 18.41
N THR A 117 -4.96 -22.88 17.82
CA THR A 117 -4.04 -24.01 18.02
C THR A 117 -2.64 -23.70 17.48
N LEU A 118 -2.53 -23.17 16.26
CA LEU A 118 -1.24 -22.83 15.66
C LEU A 118 -0.53 -21.69 16.41
N ARG A 119 -1.27 -20.75 16.97
CA ARG A 119 -0.75 -19.60 17.72
C ARG A 119 -0.04 -19.98 19.01
N GLN A 120 -0.18 -21.22 19.48
CA GLN A 120 0.57 -21.78 20.61
C GLN A 120 2.04 -22.10 20.26
N TYR A 121 2.37 -22.17 18.97
CA TYR A 121 3.70 -22.52 18.50
C TYR A 121 4.49 -21.28 18.11
N TRP A 122 5.56 -20.99 18.85
CA TRP A 122 6.48 -19.88 18.60
C TRP A 122 6.94 -19.79 17.13
N LEU A 123 7.30 -20.93 16.53
CA LEU A 123 7.78 -20.98 15.14
C LEU A 123 6.68 -20.56 14.13
N ALA A 124 5.44 -20.96 14.37
CA ALA A 124 4.32 -20.57 13.51
C ALA A 124 4.09 -19.04 13.58
N ASN A 125 4.15 -18.47 14.78
CA ASN A 125 4.02 -17.04 14.99
C ASN A 125 5.13 -16.28 14.25
N GLU A 126 6.36 -16.75 14.32
CA GLU A 126 7.51 -16.10 13.69
C GLU A 126 7.47 -16.20 12.16
N ILE A 127 7.07 -17.35 11.59
CA ILE A 127 6.89 -17.51 10.14
C ILE A 127 5.80 -16.59 9.61
N MET A 128 4.66 -16.49 10.29
CA MET A 128 3.56 -15.62 9.88
C MET A 128 3.95 -14.14 10.03
N ALA A 129 4.64 -13.78 11.09
CA ALA A 129 5.16 -12.44 11.28
C ALA A 129 6.23 -12.08 10.24
N PHE A 130 7.15 -12.98 9.90
CA PHE A 130 8.09 -12.81 8.80
C PHE A 130 7.36 -12.59 7.47
N SER A 131 6.32 -13.37 7.19
CA SER A 131 5.54 -13.24 5.96
C SER A 131 4.86 -11.88 5.87
N TYR A 132 4.30 -11.39 6.97
CA TYR A 132 3.73 -10.04 7.07
C TYR A 132 4.82 -8.96 6.90
N TRP A 133 5.94 -9.10 7.60
CA TRP A 133 7.05 -8.16 7.58
C TRP A 133 7.71 -8.08 6.18
N SER A 134 7.79 -9.21 5.46
CA SER A 134 8.39 -9.27 4.12
C SER A 134 7.73 -8.32 3.12
N TYR A 135 6.47 -7.98 3.32
CA TYR A 135 5.73 -7.00 2.52
C TYR A 135 6.46 -5.64 2.40
N TYR A 136 7.03 -5.16 3.50
CA TYR A 136 7.70 -3.86 3.54
C TYR A 136 9.00 -3.84 2.73
N LEU A 137 9.65 -4.99 2.55
CA LEU A 137 10.82 -5.13 1.68
C LEU A 137 10.45 -5.45 0.24
N LEU A 138 9.43 -6.28 0.06
CA LEU A 138 9.04 -6.73 -1.28
C LEU A 138 8.49 -5.60 -2.14
N LEU A 139 7.72 -4.68 -1.58
CA LEU A 139 7.20 -3.55 -2.35
C LEU A 139 8.30 -2.70 -2.97
N PRO A 140 9.27 -2.14 -2.23
CA PRO A 140 10.37 -1.42 -2.85
C PRO A 140 11.27 -2.33 -3.70
N GLY A 141 11.52 -3.58 -3.26
CA GLY A 141 12.34 -4.54 -3.98
C GLY A 141 11.81 -4.86 -5.38
N ILE A 142 10.50 -5.04 -5.54
CA ILE A 142 9.85 -5.24 -6.84
C ILE A 142 10.05 -4.01 -7.74
N GLY A 143 9.82 -2.81 -7.22
CA GLY A 143 9.97 -1.59 -8.00
C GLY A 143 11.41 -1.36 -8.46
N ILE A 144 12.39 -1.62 -7.58
CA ILE A 144 13.82 -1.54 -7.94
C ILE A 144 14.15 -2.60 -8.99
N SER A 145 13.67 -3.83 -8.83
CA SER A 145 13.89 -4.90 -9.80
C SER A 145 13.28 -4.58 -11.17
N LEU A 146 12.09 -4.01 -11.21
CA LEU A 146 11.47 -3.53 -12.44
C LEU A 146 12.29 -2.42 -13.09
N HIS A 147 12.85 -1.50 -12.29
CA HIS A 147 13.75 -0.47 -12.81
C HIS A 147 14.97 -1.06 -13.50
N ILE A 148 15.62 -2.01 -12.85
CA ILE A 148 16.86 -2.64 -13.37
C ILE A 148 16.58 -3.47 -14.63
N VAL A 149 15.50 -4.27 -14.63
CA VAL A 149 15.23 -5.25 -15.70
C VAL A 149 14.43 -4.65 -16.86
N ARG A 150 13.51 -3.73 -16.59
CA ARG A 150 12.55 -3.19 -17.56
C ARG A 150 12.67 -1.68 -17.76
N GLY A 151 13.51 -1.01 -16.95
CA GLY A 151 13.78 0.41 -17.03
C GLY A 151 12.83 1.27 -16.22
N HIS A 152 13.12 2.57 -16.23
CA HIS A 152 12.48 3.57 -15.39
C HIS A 152 10.96 3.64 -15.57
N HIS A 153 10.46 3.52 -16.80
CA HIS A 153 9.03 3.59 -17.09
C HIS A 153 8.22 2.47 -16.43
N ALA A 154 8.75 1.24 -16.40
CA ALA A 154 8.10 0.11 -15.74
C ALA A 154 8.00 0.33 -14.22
N MET A 155 9.06 0.87 -13.61
CA MET A 155 9.04 1.26 -12.20
C MET A 155 8.01 2.35 -11.92
N LEU A 156 7.93 3.42 -12.72
CA LEU A 156 6.95 4.49 -12.51
C LEU A 156 5.51 4.00 -12.66
N GLN A 157 5.26 3.09 -13.60
CA GLN A 157 3.95 2.46 -13.76
C GLN A 157 3.60 1.59 -12.55
N TYR A 158 4.56 0.83 -12.04
CA TYR A 158 4.41 0.05 -10.82
C TYR A 158 4.08 0.94 -9.61
N ILE A 159 4.87 1.99 -9.38
CA ILE A 159 4.64 2.94 -8.27
C ILE A 159 3.25 3.54 -8.37
N PHE A 160 2.82 3.97 -9.56
CA PHE A 160 1.48 4.50 -9.78
C PHE A 160 0.40 3.49 -9.36
N ARG A 161 0.51 2.23 -9.78
CA ARG A 161 -0.48 1.18 -9.48
C ARG A 161 -0.54 0.87 -7.98
N VAL A 162 0.60 0.80 -7.32
CA VAL A 162 0.69 0.61 -5.87
C VAL A 162 0.07 1.79 -5.12
N CYS A 163 0.43 3.03 -5.49
CA CYS A 163 -0.17 4.23 -4.91
C CYS A 163 -1.69 4.26 -5.10
N PHE A 164 -2.16 3.96 -6.31
CA PHE A 164 -3.59 3.92 -6.62
C PHE A 164 -4.33 2.88 -5.76
N ALA A 165 -3.74 1.70 -5.55
CA ALA A 165 -4.32 0.67 -4.71
C ALA A 165 -4.40 1.09 -3.23
N PHE A 166 -3.34 1.73 -2.68
CA PHE A 166 -3.38 2.30 -1.34
C PHE A 166 -4.49 3.33 -1.18
N LEU A 167 -4.54 4.32 -2.06
CA LEU A 167 -5.51 5.40 -1.99
C LEU A 167 -6.95 4.90 -2.18
N ALA A 168 -7.16 3.89 -3.05
CA ALA A 168 -8.46 3.23 -3.19
C ALA A 168 -8.89 2.54 -1.89
N CYS A 169 -7.99 1.80 -1.24
CA CYS A 169 -8.27 1.20 0.07
C CYS A 169 -8.60 2.27 1.11
N TYR A 170 -7.85 3.37 1.16
CA TYR A 170 -8.08 4.45 2.12
C TYR A 170 -9.45 5.11 1.94
N LEU A 171 -9.90 5.32 0.70
CA LEU A 171 -11.26 5.80 0.43
C LEU A 171 -12.32 4.80 0.90
N ILE A 172 -12.09 3.50 0.72
CA ILE A 172 -13.02 2.48 1.21
C ILE A 172 -13.03 2.45 2.74
N PHE A 173 -11.89 2.61 3.42
CA PHE A 173 -11.84 2.70 4.89
C PHE A 173 -12.66 3.88 5.45
N ILE A 174 -12.68 5.01 4.73
CA ILE A 174 -13.52 6.16 5.10
C ILE A 174 -15.01 5.83 4.96
N LEU A 175 -15.40 5.08 3.91
CA LEU A 175 -16.78 4.77 3.59
C LEU A 175 -17.32 3.53 4.30
N ILE A 176 -16.47 2.57 4.62
CA ILE A 176 -16.81 1.28 5.23
C ILE A 176 -15.84 1.03 6.40
N PRO A 177 -16.02 1.77 7.52
CA PRO A 177 -15.11 1.63 8.65
C PRO A 177 -15.35 0.30 9.38
N VAL A 178 -14.29 -0.50 9.49
CA VAL A 178 -14.30 -1.81 10.13
C VAL A 178 -13.12 -1.91 11.09
N ARG A 179 -13.38 -2.34 12.33
CA ARG A 179 -12.33 -2.67 13.29
C ARG A 179 -11.80 -4.06 13.02
N GLY A 180 -10.48 -4.25 13.18
CA GLY A 180 -9.86 -5.56 13.06
C GLY A 180 -10.30 -6.54 14.17
N PRO A 181 -10.20 -7.86 13.91
CA PRO A 181 -10.63 -8.89 14.87
C PRO A 181 -10.01 -8.76 16.25
N HIS A 182 -8.76 -8.33 16.36
CA HIS A 182 -8.06 -8.11 17.63
C HIS A 182 -8.71 -7.05 18.54
N HIS A 183 -9.61 -6.21 18.00
CA HIS A 183 -10.38 -5.26 18.76
C HIS A 183 -11.79 -5.76 19.13
N THR A 184 -12.25 -6.86 18.51
CA THR A 184 -13.66 -7.27 18.54
C THR A 184 -13.86 -8.70 18.99
N LEU A 185 -12.87 -9.56 18.84
CA LEU A 185 -12.95 -10.98 19.18
C LEU A 185 -11.95 -11.34 20.28
N THR A 186 -12.45 -12.06 21.30
CA THR A 186 -11.59 -12.58 22.37
C THR A 186 -10.61 -13.63 21.83
N GLY A 187 -9.39 -13.65 22.37
CA GLY A 187 -8.35 -14.63 21.99
C GLY A 187 -7.61 -14.31 20.68
N LEU A 188 -7.91 -13.21 20.01
CA LEU A 188 -7.18 -12.76 18.82
C LEU A 188 -6.24 -11.56 19.08
N ASP A 189 -6.07 -11.15 20.34
CA ASP A 189 -5.10 -10.13 20.71
C ASP A 189 -3.68 -10.61 20.34
N PRO A 190 -2.99 -9.91 19.41
CA PRO A 190 -1.63 -10.31 19.04
C PRO A 190 -0.62 -10.11 20.17
N THR A 191 -0.87 -9.26 21.17
CA THR A 191 0.08 -9.01 22.26
C THR A 191 0.24 -10.19 23.20
N THR A 192 -0.65 -11.16 23.15
CA THR A 192 -0.66 -12.36 24.00
C THR A 192 0.17 -13.52 23.46
N LEU A 193 0.74 -13.40 22.28
CA LEU A 193 1.48 -14.50 21.65
C LEU A 193 2.97 -14.41 21.91
N GLU A 194 3.60 -15.57 21.92
CA GLU A 194 5.05 -15.67 21.94
C GLU A 194 5.62 -15.63 20.51
N GLY A 195 6.67 -14.84 20.30
CA GLY A 195 7.35 -14.72 19.01
C GLY A 195 8.70 -14.05 19.14
N GLY A 196 9.54 -14.23 18.11
CA GLY A 196 10.90 -13.73 18.05
C GLY A 196 11.00 -12.34 17.39
N PHE A 197 12.06 -12.15 16.63
CA PHE A 197 12.42 -10.85 16.04
C PHE A 197 11.33 -10.26 15.14
N PHE A 198 10.83 -11.04 14.17
CA PHE A 198 9.83 -10.54 13.23
C PHE A 198 8.51 -10.26 13.92
N TYR A 199 8.13 -11.11 14.85
CA TYR A 199 6.90 -10.93 15.62
C TYR A 199 6.94 -9.64 16.44
N GLN A 200 8.00 -9.41 17.20
CA GLN A 200 8.19 -8.21 18.01
C GLN A 200 8.26 -6.95 17.14
N THR A 201 8.89 -7.06 15.96
CA THR A 201 8.95 -5.96 15.00
C THR A 201 7.55 -5.58 14.50
N ILE A 202 6.71 -6.57 14.16
CA ILE A 202 5.32 -6.31 13.73
C ILE A 202 4.51 -5.70 14.87
N LEU A 203 4.61 -6.19 16.09
CA LEU A 203 3.93 -5.59 17.26
C LEU A 203 4.32 -4.12 17.43
N PHE A 204 5.62 -3.82 17.35
CA PHE A 204 6.12 -2.45 17.43
C PHE A 204 5.55 -1.58 16.30
N MET A 205 5.58 -2.06 15.05
CA MET A 205 5.06 -1.32 13.90
C MET A 205 3.55 -1.07 14.04
N GLN A 206 2.79 -2.06 14.47
CA GLN A 206 1.35 -1.93 14.68
C GLN A 206 1.01 -0.98 15.83
N SER A 207 1.76 -1.02 16.94
CA SER A 207 1.53 -0.09 18.06
C SER A 207 1.72 1.39 17.66
N LYS A 208 2.54 1.67 16.64
CA LYS A 208 2.79 3.03 16.13
C LYS A 208 1.96 3.36 14.90
N GLY A 209 1.70 2.37 14.04
CA GLY A 209 1.16 2.54 12.70
C GLY A 209 -0.33 2.23 12.55
N SER A 210 -0.96 1.45 13.44
CA SER A 210 -2.34 1.02 13.28
C SER A 210 -3.33 2.20 13.34
N THR A 211 -4.45 2.02 12.67
CA THR A 211 -5.56 2.96 12.61
C THR A 211 -6.87 2.18 12.80
N ILE A 212 -7.69 2.59 13.76
CA ILE A 212 -8.98 1.96 14.04
C ILE A 212 -9.94 2.29 12.87
N GLY A 213 -10.69 1.29 12.40
CA GLY A 213 -11.64 1.49 11.30
C GLY A 213 -11.06 1.15 9.91
N ALA A 214 -9.80 0.77 9.79
CA ALA A 214 -9.11 0.52 8.53
C ALA A 214 -8.82 -0.97 8.27
N ALA A 215 -9.77 -1.86 8.62
CA ALA A 215 -9.58 -3.31 8.40
C ALA A 215 -10.14 -3.78 7.05
N PHE A 216 -11.23 -3.22 6.54
CA PHE A 216 -11.90 -3.71 5.33
C PHE A 216 -11.79 -2.73 4.14
N PRO A 217 -11.39 -3.21 2.96
CA PRO A 217 -10.74 -4.50 2.67
C PRO A 217 -9.28 -4.50 3.11
N SER A 218 -8.62 -5.65 3.24
CA SER A 218 -7.20 -5.68 3.59
C SER A 218 -6.34 -4.97 2.55
N SER A 219 -5.79 -3.80 2.90
CA SER A 219 -4.88 -3.05 2.02
C SER A 219 -3.57 -3.78 1.79
N HIS A 220 -3.08 -4.52 2.79
CA HIS A 220 -1.88 -5.35 2.65
C HIS A 220 -2.06 -6.38 1.54
N VAL A 221 -3.21 -7.07 1.53
CA VAL A 221 -3.54 -8.06 0.50
C VAL A 221 -3.76 -7.39 -0.85
N ALA A 222 -4.56 -6.32 -0.91
CA ALA A 222 -4.85 -5.63 -2.17
C ALA A 222 -3.57 -5.13 -2.85
N VAL A 223 -2.72 -4.43 -2.12
CA VAL A 223 -1.47 -3.86 -2.65
C VAL A 223 -0.46 -4.95 -3.00
N ALA A 224 -0.33 -5.99 -2.16
CA ALA A 224 0.56 -7.13 -2.43
C ALA A 224 0.20 -7.83 -3.74
N TRP A 225 -1.08 -8.10 -3.98
CA TRP A 225 -1.51 -8.75 -5.21
C TRP A 225 -1.42 -7.85 -6.44
N VAL A 226 -1.63 -6.52 -6.30
CA VAL A 226 -1.29 -5.57 -7.38
C VAL A 226 0.20 -5.63 -7.69
N ALA A 227 1.06 -5.65 -6.69
CA ALA A 227 2.51 -5.75 -6.88
C ALA A 227 2.93 -7.05 -7.58
N ILE A 228 2.38 -8.19 -7.19
CA ILE A 228 2.66 -9.50 -7.80
C ILE A 228 2.32 -9.53 -9.30
N PHE A 229 1.24 -8.90 -9.71
CA PHE A 229 0.88 -8.85 -11.13
C PHE A 229 1.95 -8.16 -11.97
N GLU A 230 2.70 -7.22 -11.40
CA GLU A 230 3.81 -6.55 -12.08
C GLU A 230 5.08 -7.41 -12.12
N VAL A 231 5.32 -8.25 -11.13
CA VAL A 231 6.49 -9.18 -11.07
C VAL A 231 6.50 -10.17 -12.24
N ARG A 232 5.35 -10.47 -12.86
CA ARG A 232 5.29 -11.32 -14.06
C ARG A 232 6.19 -10.83 -15.20
N GLN A 233 6.50 -9.53 -15.21
CA GLN A 233 7.35 -8.91 -16.20
C GLN A 233 8.85 -9.20 -15.98
N LEU A 234 9.25 -9.69 -14.81
CA LEU A 234 10.64 -10.00 -14.49
C LEU A 234 11.06 -11.37 -15.02
N ASN A 235 10.93 -12.40 -14.21
CA ASN A 235 11.13 -13.78 -14.63
C ASN A 235 10.25 -14.75 -13.82
N LYS A 236 10.13 -15.99 -14.27
CA LYS A 236 9.24 -16.99 -13.65
C LYS A 236 9.65 -17.32 -12.22
N THR A 237 10.95 -17.43 -11.93
CA THR A 237 11.43 -17.78 -10.57
C THR A 237 11.09 -16.68 -9.58
N VAL A 238 11.44 -15.41 -9.90
CA VAL A 238 11.09 -14.26 -9.06
C VAL A 238 9.57 -14.17 -8.84
N TYR A 239 8.80 -14.38 -9.90
CA TYR A 239 7.34 -14.41 -9.79
C TYR A 239 6.85 -15.46 -8.78
N HIS A 240 7.33 -16.71 -8.87
CA HIS A 240 6.89 -17.78 -7.96
C HIS A 240 7.31 -17.51 -6.52
N VAL A 241 8.54 -17.04 -6.28
CA VAL A 241 9.01 -16.68 -4.94
C VAL A 241 8.14 -15.58 -4.33
N CYS A 242 7.91 -14.49 -5.08
CA CYS A 242 7.05 -13.41 -4.62
C CYS A 242 5.61 -13.89 -4.41
N ALA A 243 5.07 -14.75 -5.30
CA ALA A 243 3.72 -15.28 -5.18
C ALA A 243 3.54 -16.13 -3.91
N VAL A 244 4.53 -16.97 -3.57
CA VAL A 244 4.52 -17.75 -2.32
C VAL A 244 4.53 -16.81 -1.10
N LEU A 245 5.43 -15.84 -1.07
CA LEU A 245 5.54 -14.89 0.05
C LEU A 245 4.25 -14.07 0.23
N MET A 246 3.64 -13.60 -0.87
CA MET A 246 2.39 -12.84 -0.78
C MET A 246 1.17 -13.71 -0.47
N SER A 247 1.19 -14.99 -0.84
CA SER A 247 0.17 -15.94 -0.37
C SER A 247 0.30 -16.16 1.13
N LEU A 248 1.51 -16.31 1.65
CA LEU A 248 1.77 -16.40 3.08
C LEU A 248 1.41 -15.09 3.80
N LEU A 249 1.67 -13.93 3.20
CA LEU A 249 1.18 -12.64 3.71
C LEU A 249 -0.35 -12.65 3.81
N THR A 250 -1.04 -13.11 2.78
CA THR A 250 -2.52 -13.18 2.78
C THR A 250 -3.03 -14.06 3.93
N LEU A 251 -2.34 -15.14 4.26
CA LEU A 251 -2.65 -15.96 5.43
C LEU A 251 -2.29 -15.25 6.74
N SER A 252 -1.17 -14.53 6.78
CA SER A 252 -0.67 -13.89 7.99
C SER A 252 -1.55 -12.78 8.51
N VAL A 253 -2.25 -12.03 7.64
CA VAL A 253 -3.08 -10.88 8.05
C VAL A 253 -4.24 -11.31 8.97
N PHE A 254 -4.88 -12.45 8.72
CA PHE A 254 -5.91 -12.98 9.60
C PHE A 254 -5.35 -13.90 10.71
N TYR A 255 -4.23 -14.59 10.46
CA TYR A 255 -3.52 -15.35 11.50
C TYR A 255 -3.10 -14.45 12.66
N LEU A 256 -2.53 -13.29 12.38
CA LEU A 256 -2.10 -12.33 13.39
C LEU A 256 -3.27 -11.56 14.03
N GLY A 257 -4.49 -11.71 13.53
CA GLY A 257 -5.69 -11.09 14.09
C GLY A 257 -5.94 -9.64 13.63
N TYR A 258 -5.22 -9.16 12.63
CA TYR A 258 -5.42 -7.79 12.12
C TYR A 258 -6.59 -7.67 11.16
N HIS A 259 -6.96 -8.75 10.47
CA HIS A 259 -8.03 -8.79 9.48
C HIS A 259 -8.93 -10.02 9.65
N TYR A 260 -10.19 -9.90 9.25
CA TYR A 260 -11.08 -11.04 9.00
C TYR A 260 -10.64 -11.77 7.73
N VAL A 261 -11.05 -13.03 7.57
CA VAL A 261 -10.76 -13.79 6.34
C VAL A 261 -11.40 -13.10 5.13
N LEU A 262 -12.62 -12.59 5.29
CA LEU A 262 -13.29 -11.84 4.22
C LEU A 262 -12.56 -10.55 3.86
N ASP A 263 -11.90 -9.85 4.79
CA ASP A 263 -11.08 -8.68 4.44
C ASP A 263 -9.99 -9.04 3.43
N ALA A 264 -9.36 -10.21 3.61
CA ALA A 264 -8.33 -10.71 2.70
C ALA A 264 -8.92 -11.09 1.34
N VAL A 265 -10.08 -11.76 1.32
CA VAL A 265 -10.80 -12.13 0.07
C VAL A 265 -11.18 -10.88 -0.71
N PHE A 266 -11.78 -9.89 -0.05
CA PHE A 266 -12.14 -8.63 -0.69
C PHE A 266 -10.92 -7.79 -1.08
N GLY A 267 -9.83 -7.84 -0.32
CA GLY A 267 -8.56 -7.22 -0.71
C GLY A 267 -8.01 -7.80 -2.02
N TYR A 268 -8.03 -9.12 -2.15
CA TYR A 268 -7.66 -9.79 -3.41
C TYR A 268 -8.60 -9.43 -4.56
N ALA A 269 -9.91 -9.48 -4.35
CA ALA A 269 -10.89 -9.10 -5.35
C ALA A 269 -10.71 -7.64 -5.81
N LEU A 270 -10.46 -6.71 -4.86
CA LEU A 270 -10.16 -5.32 -5.17
C LEU A 270 -8.92 -5.20 -6.06
N ALA A 271 -7.84 -5.94 -5.76
CA ALA A 271 -6.64 -5.94 -6.61
C ALA A 271 -6.97 -6.30 -8.07
N LEU A 272 -7.79 -7.35 -8.28
CA LEU A 272 -8.21 -7.77 -9.62
C LEU A 272 -9.03 -6.69 -10.34
N VAL A 273 -9.98 -6.07 -9.62
CA VAL A 273 -10.83 -4.99 -10.16
C VAL A 273 -9.98 -3.77 -10.55
N LEU A 274 -9.07 -3.34 -9.66
CA LEU A 274 -8.20 -2.20 -9.93
C LEU A 274 -7.30 -2.47 -11.13
N LEU A 275 -6.67 -3.64 -11.21
CA LEU A 275 -5.83 -4.02 -12.35
C LEU A 275 -6.63 -4.08 -13.65
N TYR A 276 -7.86 -4.61 -13.62
CA TYR A 276 -8.74 -4.63 -14.80
C TYR A 276 -9.04 -3.21 -15.27
N ILE A 277 -9.46 -2.32 -14.36
CA ILE A 277 -9.78 -0.92 -14.68
C ILE A 277 -8.56 -0.20 -15.24
N LEU A 278 -7.42 -0.27 -14.55
CA LEU A 278 -6.19 0.41 -14.97
C LEU A 278 -5.69 -0.07 -16.33
N ASN A 279 -5.81 -1.38 -16.61
CA ASN A 279 -5.40 -1.94 -17.90
C ASN A 279 -6.37 -1.57 -19.01
N LYS A 280 -7.69 -1.66 -18.78
CA LYS A 280 -8.73 -1.36 -19.77
C LYS A 280 -8.73 0.12 -20.17
N LEU A 281 -8.58 1.00 -19.19
CA LEU A 281 -8.59 2.45 -19.42
C LEU A 281 -7.20 3.01 -19.76
N ASN A 282 -6.16 2.17 -19.82
CA ASN A 282 -4.77 2.59 -20.02
C ASN A 282 -4.30 3.69 -19.04
N ILE A 283 -4.89 3.72 -17.84
CA ILE A 283 -4.57 4.71 -16.81
C ILE A 283 -3.19 4.39 -16.22
N GLY A 284 -2.39 5.44 -16.02
CA GLY A 284 -1.05 5.31 -15.42
C GLY A 284 0.02 4.77 -16.38
N ARG A 285 -0.31 4.50 -17.64
CA ARG A 285 0.73 4.21 -18.63
C ARG A 285 1.58 5.45 -18.81
N VAL A 286 2.88 5.30 -18.54
CA VAL A 286 3.86 6.35 -18.83
C VAL A 286 4.20 6.26 -20.31
N PRO A 287 4.03 7.34 -21.11
CA PRO A 287 4.46 7.31 -22.50
C PRO A 287 5.94 6.94 -22.60
N ILE A 288 6.27 6.01 -23.47
CA ILE A 288 7.66 5.69 -23.78
C ILE A 288 8.24 6.92 -24.46
N ASN A 289 8.94 7.75 -23.69
CA ASN A 289 9.68 8.85 -24.27
C ASN A 289 10.85 8.26 -25.08
N ARG A 290 10.74 8.28 -26.40
CA ARG A 290 11.77 7.75 -27.32
C ARG A 290 12.98 8.69 -27.44
N ASN A 291 13.23 9.55 -26.44
CA ASN A 291 14.44 10.36 -26.42
C ASN A 291 15.63 9.46 -26.07
N PRO A 292 16.53 9.17 -27.04
CA PRO A 292 17.64 8.22 -26.85
C PRO A 292 18.69 8.71 -25.83
N VAL A 293 18.68 9.99 -25.47
CA VAL A 293 19.69 10.61 -24.59
C VAL A 293 19.55 10.17 -23.13
N LEU A 294 18.33 9.88 -22.66
CA LEU A 294 18.12 9.40 -21.28
C LEU A 294 18.39 7.91 -21.11
N ASN A 295 18.33 7.11 -22.18
CA ASN A 295 18.67 5.68 -22.14
C ASN A 295 20.19 5.43 -22.21
N ALA A 296 20.99 6.35 -22.74
CA ALA A 296 22.43 6.18 -22.90
C ALA A 296 23.18 6.18 -21.56
N ASN A 297 22.71 6.89 -20.55
CA ASN A 297 23.39 6.98 -19.26
C ASN A 297 23.21 5.76 -18.34
N PHE A 298 22.30 4.83 -18.66
CA PHE A 298 22.05 3.63 -17.86
C PHE A 298 22.56 2.33 -18.49
N ASN A 299 23.00 2.34 -19.76
CA ASN A 299 23.55 1.17 -20.43
C ASN A 299 25.04 0.91 -20.12
N PHE A 300 25.67 1.72 -19.26
CA PHE A 300 27.12 1.61 -18.98
C PHE A 300 27.48 0.51 -17.96
N VAL A 301 26.51 -0.23 -17.40
CA VAL A 301 26.77 -1.30 -16.42
C VAL A 301 26.49 -2.70 -16.98
N ALA A 302 25.91 -2.81 -18.17
CA ALA A 302 25.53 -4.11 -18.75
C ALA A 302 26.41 -4.55 -19.95
N GLY A 303 27.57 -3.92 -20.17
CA GLY A 303 28.37 -4.13 -21.35
C GLY A 303 29.85 -4.41 -21.08
N SER A 304 30.16 -5.43 -20.28
CA SER A 304 31.50 -6.03 -20.31
C SER A 304 31.43 -7.48 -19.82
N ASP A 305 31.01 -8.38 -20.69
CA ASP A 305 31.39 -9.80 -20.68
C ASP A 305 30.70 -10.50 -21.87
N ARG A 306 31.27 -10.28 -23.05
CA ARG A 306 31.18 -11.20 -24.19
C ARG A 306 32.38 -10.86 -25.10
N ASP A 307 33.47 -11.52 -24.83
CA ASP A 307 34.45 -12.04 -25.81
C ASP A 307 34.99 -13.34 -25.27
#